data_e4a084edb9035bedca47a5b4c37166d3
#
_entry.id   e4a084edb9035bedca47a5b4c37166d3
#
_cell.length_a   1.000
_cell.length_b   1.000
_cell.length_c   1.000
_cell.angle_alpha   90.00
_cell.angle_beta   90.00
_cell.angle_gamma   90.00
#
_symmetry.space_group_name_H-M   'P 1'
#
loop_
_entity.id
_entity.type
_entity.pdbx_description
1 polymer ?
#
loop_
_entity_poly.entity_id
_entity_poly.type
_entity_poly.pdbx_seq_one_letter_code
_entity_poly.pdbx_strand_id
1 'polypeptide(L)'
;MKLSALLISVVCVLFSCTLRGAEPLAQQYVVVHKVRDLDDPAKAVCVGTPDILQLPSGRLIASMELWLKRPTSGDEGGIDYPNHCKIKASDDGGKTWRQISTNGITWGSLFYANDALHMIGNDPHKRDIRIIRSPDDGRTWSEPVTLFDDSRYHGSATPVHVKDGFVYRAFEDMTRGSASLVVAGDLSKDLLDPAAWRMSNKVEPPRETPSLSRGAATNKDGRDSGGNWFLEGNVIEIRGELYVLLRTRIDVQLTAGMTSVCKLEDDGQTMKYRFLQFYPMPGGQNKFKIIFDEKSGLFWTCSTIVPEPYQPLSPLADRGFSGTPGNMRRILMLNYSIDGLNWFQAGCVAMSKNPLESFHYSSQVIVGDDLLVLSRSSIGAADRYRDYTWNSGIASGKAKLPYNNHDSNMITLHRVKNFRWLALDIRPDFEASAASDEKKRHE
;
A
#
# COMPACT_ATOMS: atom_id res chain seq x y z
N MET A 1 11.31 84.68 -4.18
CA MET A 1 10.41 83.58 -3.88
C MET A 1 10.88 82.35 -4.64
N LYS A 2 11.57 81.44 -3.96
CA LYS A 2 12.01 80.16 -4.56
C LYS A 2 11.21 79.05 -3.88
N LEU A 3 10.34 78.38 -4.63
CA LEU A 3 9.61 77.17 -4.22
C LEU A 3 10.57 75.99 -4.31
N SER A 4 10.87 75.36 -3.16
CA SER A 4 11.61 74.09 -3.13
C SER A 4 10.59 72.96 -3.20
N ALA A 5 10.61 72.23 -4.29
CA ALA A 5 9.82 70.98 -4.43
C ALA A 5 10.52 69.82 -3.71
N LEU A 6 9.86 69.29 -2.69
CA LEU A 6 10.30 68.13 -1.95
C LEU A 6 9.82 66.87 -2.69
N LEU A 7 10.76 66.15 -3.36
CA LEU A 7 10.50 64.86 -3.99
C LEU A 7 10.48 63.76 -2.90
N ILE A 8 9.31 63.26 -2.59
CA ILE A 8 9.17 62.05 -1.74
C ILE A 8 9.27 60.83 -2.64
N SER A 9 10.44 60.17 -2.60
CA SER A 9 10.63 58.87 -3.26
C SER A 9 9.98 57.78 -2.41
N VAL A 10 8.81 57.32 -2.84
CA VAL A 10 8.19 56.11 -2.26
C VAL A 10 8.90 54.91 -2.84
N VAL A 11 9.76 54.29 -2.07
CA VAL A 11 10.36 52.97 -2.38
C VAL A 11 9.28 51.91 -2.14
N CYS A 12 8.57 51.51 -3.17
CA CYS A 12 7.75 50.28 -3.14
C CYS A 12 8.68 49.08 -3.10
N VAL A 13 8.92 48.53 -1.93
CA VAL A 13 9.49 47.18 -1.77
C VAL A 13 8.41 46.22 -2.21
N LEU A 14 8.44 45.80 -3.47
CA LEU A 14 7.65 44.66 -3.94
C LEU A 14 8.22 43.42 -3.29
N PHE A 15 7.64 43.00 -2.17
CA PHE A 15 7.75 41.64 -1.71
C PHE A 15 7.09 40.78 -2.77
N SER A 16 7.87 40.20 -3.65
CA SER A 16 7.44 39.09 -4.48
C SER A 16 7.15 37.92 -3.54
N CYS A 17 5.96 37.87 -2.95
CA CYS A 17 5.39 36.65 -2.43
C CYS A 17 5.22 35.74 -3.65
N THR A 18 6.25 34.99 -4.00
CA THR A 18 6.06 33.78 -4.78
C THR A 18 5.10 32.94 -3.96
N LEU A 19 3.85 32.87 -4.40
CA LEU A 19 2.89 31.86 -3.96
C LEU A 19 3.53 30.50 -4.28
N ARG A 20 4.34 29.99 -3.37
CA ARG A 20 4.74 28.59 -3.40
C ARG A 20 3.45 27.81 -3.19
N GLY A 21 3.03 27.09 -4.22
CA GLY A 21 1.97 26.12 -4.08
C GLY A 21 2.31 25.20 -2.90
N ALA A 22 1.31 24.72 -2.21
CA ALA A 22 1.51 23.79 -1.10
C ALA A 22 2.38 22.61 -1.57
N GLU A 23 3.52 22.39 -0.91
CA GLU A 23 4.39 21.27 -1.19
C GLU A 23 3.83 19.99 -0.53
N PRO A 24 4.04 18.81 -1.13
CA PRO A 24 3.71 17.55 -0.48
C PRO A 24 4.42 17.40 0.86
N LEU A 25 3.78 16.69 1.80
CA LEU A 25 4.26 16.50 3.18
C LEU A 25 5.64 15.87 3.26
N ALA A 26 5.98 14.99 2.32
CA ALA A 26 7.24 14.24 2.31
C ALA A 26 7.69 13.91 0.88
N GLN A 27 7.75 14.93 0.00
CA GLN A 27 8.20 14.76 -1.39
C GLN A 27 9.64 14.23 -1.46
N GLN A 28 10.50 14.64 -0.53
CA GLN A 28 11.85 14.10 -0.39
C GLN A 28 11.78 12.68 0.19
N TYR A 29 12.64 11.81 -0.31
CA TYR A 29 12.66 10.41 0.09
C TYR A 29 14.08 9.87 0.24
N VAL A 30 14.20 8.78 1.02
CA VAL A 30 15.39 7.94 1.08
C VAL A 30 15.16 6.74 0.15
N VAL A 31 16.16 6.41 -0.66
CA VAL A 31 16.12 5.21 -1.50
C VAL A 31 16.45 3.99 -0.63
N VAL A 32 15.47 3.13 -0.41
CA VAL A 32 15.66 1.86 0.33
C VAL A 32 16.22 0.79 -0.60
N HIS A 33 15.68 0.68 -1.80
CA HIS A 33 16.18 -0.21 -2.83
C HIS A 33 15.95 0.40 -4.21
N LYS A 34 16.91 0.23 -5.10
CA LYS A 34 16.79 0.56 -6.52
C LYS A 34 17.30 -0.63 -7.33
N VAL A 35 16.50 -1.05 -8.30
CA VAL A 35 16.93 -2.08 -9.24
C VAL A 35 17.85 -1.46 -10.29
N ARG A 36 18.72 -2.28 -10.86
CA ARG A 36 19.62 -1.84 -11.91
C ARG A 36 18.81 -1.48 -13.15
N ASP A 37 19.07 -0.29 -13.70
CA ASP A 37 18.57 0.07 -15.01
C ASP A 37 19.24 -0.82 -16.06
N LEU A 38 18.44 -1.54 -16.82
CA LEU A 38 18.89 -2.35 -17.94
C LEU A 38 18.48 -1.68 -19.23
N ASP A 39 19.35 -1.74 -20.23
CA ASP A 39 19.07 -1.20 -21.56
C ASP A 39 18.05 -2.07 -22.32
N ASP A 40 17.94 -3.34 -21.94
CA ASP A 40 16.97 -4.28 -22.49
C ASP A 40 15.70 -4.33 -21.62
N PRO A 41 14.55 -3.82 -22.11
CA PRO A 41 13.29 -3.88 -21.37
C PRO A 41 12.80 -5.32 -21.07
N ALA A 42 13.23 -6.32 -21.87
CA ALA A 42 12.86 -7.71 -21.64
C ALA A 42 13.54 -8.31 -20.41
N LYS A 43 14.67 -7.73 -20.00
CA LYS A 43 15.45 -8.14 -18.82
C LYS A 43 15.23 -7.22 -17.62
N ALA A 44 14.26 -6.32 -17.70
CA ALA A 44 13.99 -5.38 -16.61
C ALA A 44 13.49 -6.12 -15.36
N VAL A 45 14.20 -5.91 -14.26
CA VAL A 45 13.81 -6.36 -12.92
C VAL A 45 12.99 -5.27 -12.29
N CYS A 46 11.80 -5.62 -11.78
CA CYS A 46 10.92 -4.71 -11.08
C CYS A 46 10.91 -5.01 -9.59
N VAL A 47 10.68 -3.99 -8.79
CA VAL A 47 10.41 -4.16 -7.35
C VAL A 47 8.94 -4.49 -7.15
N GLY A 48 8.68 -5.40 -6.23
CA GLY A 48 7.34 -5.80 -5.84
C GLY A 48 6.79 -5.02 -4.65
N THR A 49 5.93 -5.66 -3.89
CA THR A 49 5.20 -5.03 -2.79
C THR A 49 6.09 -4.89 -1.56
N PRO A 50 6.38 -3.66 -1.09
CA PRO A 50 7.18 -3.49 0.11
C PRO A 50 6.36 -3.69 1.38
N ASP A 51 7.03 -4.14 2.45
CA ASP A 51 6.54 -4.02 3.81
C ASP A 51 7.60 -3.41 4.72
N ILE A 52 7.17 -2.78 5.83
CA ILE A 52 8.03 -2.20 6.84
C ILE A 52 7.49 -2.50 8.23
N LEU A 53 8.40 -2.83 9.14
CA LEU A 53 8.12 -3.09 10.56
C LEU A 53 9.23 -2.47 11.41
N GLN A 54 8.87 -1.92 12.58
CA GLN A 54 9.82 -1.60 13.63
C GLN A 54 9.85 -2.74 14.66
N LEU A 55 11.03 -3.25 14.94
CA LEU A 55 11.24 -4.26 15.98
C LEU A 55 11.29 -3.62 17.37
N PRO A 56 11.09 -4.39 18.45
CA PRO A 56 11.23 -3.89 19.84
C PRO A 56 12.60 -3.24 20.11
N SER A 57 13.65 -3.68 19.42
CA SER A 57 15.00 -3.07 19.48
C SER A 57 15.08 -1.65 18.89
N GLY A 58 14.00 -1.17 18.24
CA GLY A 58 13.99 0.08 17.49
C GLY A 58 14.50 -0.04 16.05
N ARG A 59 15.09 -1.19 15.67
CA ARG A 59 15.52 -1.47 14.30
C ARG A 59 14.33 -1.49 13.36
N LEU A 60 14.48 -0.88 12.18
CA LEU A 60 13.51 -0.99 11.10
C LEU A 60 13.91 -2.12 10.17
N ILE A 61 12.94 -2.96 9.80
CA ILE A 61 13.07 -4.01 8.80
C ILE A 61 12.16 -3.66 7.63
N ALA A 62 12.70 -3.73 6.41
CA ALA A 62 11.95 -3.59 5.18
C ALA A 62 12.12 -4.83 4.31
N SER A 63 11.03 -5.32 3.75
CA SER A 63 11.01 -6.39 2.77
C SER A 63 10.48 -5.92 1.43
N MET A 64 10.97 -6.49 0.35
CA MET A 64 10.46 -6.30 -1.01
C MET A 64 10.86 -7.48 -1.88
N GLU A 65 9.93 -7.99 -2.68
CA GLU A 65 10.28 -8.97 -3.69
C GLU A 65 10.77 -8.30 -4.99
N LEU A 66 11.55 -9.05 -5.76
CA LEU A 66 11.96 -8.70 -7.11
C LEU A 66 11.27 -9.65 -8.09
N TRP A 67 10.91 -9.16 -9.26
CA TRP A 67 10.33 -9.98 -10.31
C TRP A 67 10.75 -9.51 -11.71
N LEU A 68 10.77 -10.44 -12.65
CA LEU A 68 11.00 -10.12 -14.05
C LEU A 68 9.70 -9.67 -14.69
N LYS A 69 9.77 -8.63 -15.48
CA LYS A 69 8.63 -8.12 -16.22
C LYS A 69 8.03 -9.14 -17.18
N ARG A 70 8.88 -10.02 -17.73
CA ARG A 70 8.49 -11.21 -18.51
C ARG A 70 9.53 -12.30 -18.32
N PRO A 71 9.13 -13.48 -17.91
CA PRO A 71 9.97 -14.66 -18.05
C PRO A 71 10.16 -14.90 -19.55
N THR A 72 11.35 -14.72 -20.06
CA THR A 72 11.74 -15.32 -21.33
C THR A 72 11.99 -16.79 -21.05
N SER A 73 11.38 -17.67 -21.84
CA SER A 73 11.58 -19.11 -21.71
C SER A 73 13.09 -19.42 -21.78
N GLY A 74 13.66 -19.84 -20.64
CA GLY A 74 15.01 -20.34 -20.55
C GLY A 74 16.10 -19.41 -19.99
N ASP A 75 15.82 -18.13 -19.72
CA ASP A 75 16.77 -17.23 -19.06
C ASP A 75 16.08 -16.54 -17.88
N GLU A 76 16.35 -17.00 -16.68
CA GLU A 76 15.76 -16.44 -15.46
C GLU A 76 16.33 -15.06 -15.09
N GLY A 77 17.11 -14.47 -16.01
CA GLY A 77 17.50 -13.05 -16.00
C GLY A 77 18.18 -12.55 -14.73
N GLY A 78 18.81 -13.45 -13.98
CA GLY A 78 19.55 -13.09 -12.76
C GLY A 78 18.67 -12.86 -11.52
N ILE A 79 17.40 -13.26 -11.51
CA ILE A 79 16.60 -13.39 -10.29
C ILE A 79 16.74 -14.83 -9.78
N ASP A 80 17.40 -14.93 -8.63
CA ASP A 80 17.38 -16.15 -7.83
C ASP A 80 16.03 -16.25 -7.11
N TYR A 81 15.08 -16.98 -7.69
CA TYR A 81 13.73 -17.08 -7.14
C TYR A 81 13.65 -17.63 -5.71
N PRO A 82 14.50 -18.57 -5.26
CA PRO A 82 14.54 -18.90 -3.83
C PRO A 82 14.91 -17.72 -2.93
N ASN A 83 15.62 -16.72 -3.49
CA ASN A 83 16.15 -15.56 -2.76
C ASN A 83 15.68 -14.22 -3.34
N HIS A 84 14.55 -14.21 -4.02
CA HIS A 84 14.03 -13.00 -4.71
C HIS A 84 13.51 -11.92 -3.76
N CYS A 85 13.08 -12.27 -2.56
CA CYS A 85 12.69 -11.31 -1.55
C CYS A 85 13.96 -10.76 -0.86
N LYS A 86 14.11 -9.44 -0.86
CA LYS A 86 15.21 -8.73 -0.21
C LYS A 86 14.77 -8.21 1.15
N ILE A 87 15.58 -8.47 2.16
CA ILE A 87 15.39 -7.95 3.52
C ILE A 87 16.44 -6.90 3.78
N LYS A 88 16.01 -5.72 4.17
CA LYS A 88 16.85 -4.60 4.52
C LYS A 88 16.59 -4.11 5.93
N ALA A 89 17.64 -3.61 6.58
CA ALA A 89 17.55 -3.05 7.91
C ALA A 89 18.10 -1.62 7.95
N SER A 90 17.52 -0.84 8.86
CA SER A 90 18.02 0.48 9.24
C SER A 90 18.09 0.54 10.76
N ASP A 91 19.26 0.97 11.28
CA ASP A 91 19.52 1.16 12.71
C ASP A 91 19.57 2.66 13.09
N ASP A 92 19.28 3.56 12.15
CA ASP A 92 19.37 5.02 12.30
C ASP A 92 18.05 5.74 12.03
N GLY A 93 16.94 5.03 12.23
CA GLY A 93 15.60 5.55 12.05
C GLY A 93 15.21 5.76 10.59
N GLY A 94 15.75 4.97 9.66
CA GLY A 94 15.37 4.99 8.25
C GLY A 94 16.22 5.94 7.37
N LYS A 95 17.31 6.52 7.90
CA LYS A 95 18.18 7.40 7.13
C LYS A 95 19.06 6.60 6.17
N THR A 96 19.58 5.45 6.60
CA THR A 96 20.36 4.54 5.77
C THR A 96 19.84 3.11 5.85
N TRP A 97 20.03 2.35 4.77
CA TRP A 97 19.52 0.99 4.63
C TRP A 97 20.58 0.05 4.08
N ARG A 98 20.74 -1.09 4.71
CA ARG A 98 21.62 -2.17 4.22
C ARG A 98 20.82 -3.45 4.03
N GLN A 99 21.15 -4.21 3.01
CA GLN A 99 20.60 -5.56 2.86
C GLN A 99 21.24 -6.48 3.91
N ILE A 100 20.41 -7.22 4.62
CA ILE A 100 20.87 -8.13 5.67
C ILE A 100 20.65 -9.58 5.33
N SER A 101 19.63 -9.90 4.52
CA SER A 101 19.34 -11.25 4.06
C SER A 101 18.43 -11.27 2.83
N THR A 102 18.08 -12.47 2.41
CA THR A 102 17.10 -12.76 1.36
C THR A 102 16.27 -13.97 1.77
N ASN A 103 15.08 -14.12 1.18
CA ASN A 103 14.27 -15.33 1.31
C ASN A 103 13.39 -15.53 0.05
N GLY A 104 12.61 -16.62 0.05
CA GLY A 104 11.76 -17.02 -1.07
C GLY A 104 10.26 -16.69 -0.91
N ILE A 105 9.88 -15.81 0.02
CA ILE A 105 8.48 -15.42 0.19
C ILE A 105 8.12 -14.28 -0.76
N THR A 106 7.02 -14.43 -1.48
CA THR A 106 6.43 -13.34 -2.28
C THR A 106 5.21 -12.77 -1.57
N TRP A 107 4.93 -11.46 -1.76
CA TRP A 107 3.83 -10.72 -1.13
C TRP A 107 3.80 -10.85 0.39
N GLY A 108 4.99 -10.89 1.01
CA GLY A 108 5.16 -11.15 2.42
C GLY A 108 4.74 -9.98 3.31
N SER A 109 4.01 -10.27 4.37
CA SER A 109 3.76 -9.36 5.50
C SER A 109 4.69 -9.71 6.65
N LEU A 110 5.38 -8.69 7.16
CA LEU A 110 6.23 -8.78 8.36
C LEU A 110 5.38 -8.59 9.61
N PHE A 111 5.63 -9.39 10.63
CA PHE A 111 5.06 -9.18 11.96
C PHE A 111 5.99 -9.72 13.04
N TYR A 112 5.88 -9.20 14.25
CA TYR A 112 6.64 -9.64 15.42
C TYR A 112 5.67 -10.30 16.41
N ALA A 113 5.94 -11.53 16.77
CA ALA A 113 5.15 -12.28 17.73
C ALA A 113 6.04 -13.36 18.37
N ASN A 114 5.73 -13.75 19.63
CA ASN A 114 6.45 -14.79 20.36
C ASN A 114 7.98 -14.57 20.30
N ASP A 115 8.41 -13.33 20.57
CA ASP A 115 9.82 -12.89 20.58
C ASP A 115 10.61 -13.18 19.30
N ALA A 116 9.92 -13.29 18.16
CA ALA A 116 10.54 -13.54 16.87
C ALA A 116 9.90 -12.70 15.74
N LEU A 117 10.71 -12.39 14.74
CA LEU A 117 10.23 -11.80 13.49
C LEU A 117 9.71 -12.89 12.57
N HIS A 118 8.52 -12.71 12.07
CA HIS A 118 7.89 -13.62 11.11
C HIS A 118 7.59 -12.92 9.81
N MET A 119 7.52 -13.70 8.73
CA MET A 119 6.99 -13.26 7.45
C MET A 119 6.03 -14.32 6.92
N ILE A 120 4.78 -13.92 6.66
CA ILE A 120 3.76 -14.76 6.05
C ILE A 120 3.43 -14.22 4.65
N GLY A 121 3.37 -15.07 3.65
CA GLY A 121 3.13 -14.71 2.26
C GLY A 121 2.88 -15.93 1.39
N ASN A 122 3.32 -15.85 0.14
CA ASN A 122 3.07 -16.91 -0.84
C ASN A 122 4.37 -17.52 -1.38
N ASP A 123 4.25 -18.74 -1.84
CA ASP A 123 5.23 -19.31 -2.77
C ASP A 123 5.16 -18.59 -4.13
N PRO A 124 6.27 -18.24 -4.76
CA PRO A 124 6.26 -17.50 -6.02
C PRO A 124 5.68 -18.27 -7.21
N HIS A 125 5.75 -19.60 -7.19
CA HIS A 125 5.33 -20.47 -8.28
C HIS A 125 3.98 -21.14 -8.02
N LYS A 126 3.88 -21.91 -6.94
CA LYS A 126 2.68 -22.68 -6.59
C LYS A 126 1.57 -21.81 -6.04
N ARG A 127 1.97 -20.68 -5.44
CA ARG A 127 1.02 -19.75 -4.77
C ARG A 127 0.43 -20.29 -3.48
N ASP A 128 1.09 -21.28 -2.87
CA ASP A 128 0.76 -21.75 -1.51
C ASP A 128 0.92 -20.62 -0.50
N ILE A 129 0.16 -20.65 0.59
CA ILE A 129 0.42 -19.75 1.74
C ILE A 129 1.53 -20.34 2.57
N ARG A 130 2.57 -19.55 2.83
CA ARG A 130 3.77 -19.95 3.55
C ARG A 130 4.16 -18.96 4.63
N ILE A 131 4.86 -19.48 5.65
CA ILE A 131 5.45 -18.71 6.74
C ILE A 131 6.91 -19.06 6.93
N ILE A 132 7.70 -18.07 7.34
CA ILE A 132 9.08 -18.21 7.80
C ILE A 132 9.26 -17.41 9.10
N ARG A 133 10.25 -17.80 9.90
CA ARG A 133 10.63 -17.14 11.15
C ARG A 133 12.10 -16.80 11.18
N SER A 134 12.42 -15.64 11.71
CA SER A 134 13.79 -15.18 11.98
C SER A 134 13.95 -14.99 13.50
N PRO A 135 14.91 -15.67 14.14
CA PRO A 135 15.19 -15.49 15.55
C PRO A 135 16.17 -14.34 15.84
N ASP A 136 16.72 -13.70 14.80
CA ASP A 136 17.87 -12.79 14.88
C ASP A 136 17.66 -11.47 14.11
N ASP A 137 16.44 -10.91 14.20
CA ASP A 137 16.08 -9.63 13.59
C ASP A 137 16.26 -9.59 12.05
N GLY A 138 15.90 -10.68 11.38
CA GLY A 138 15.89 -10.77 9.93
C GLY A 138 17.23 -11.11 9.28
N ARG A 139 18.26 -11.50 10.05
CA ARG A 139 19.57 -11.91 9.49
C ARG A 139 19.54 -13.31 8.91
N THR A 140 18.89 -14.23 9.61
CA THR A 140 18.65 -15.58 9.13
C THR A 140 17.16 -15.92 9.21
N TRP A 141 16.74 -16.88 8.38
CA TRP A 141 15.35 -17.32 8.28
C TRP A 141 15.28 -18.84 8.32
N SER A 142 14.19 -19.35 8.90
CA SER A 142 13.86 -20.78 8.79
C SER A 142 13.55 -21.15 7.34
N GLU A 143 13.58 -22.46 7.04
CA GLU A 143 12.97 -22.96 5.82
C GLU A 143 11.48 -22.59 5.78
N PRO A 144 10.93 -22.31 4.58
CA PRO A 144 9.53 -22.00 4.43
C PRO A 144 8.63 -23.17 4.79
N VAL A 145 7.66 -22.93 5.67
CA VAL A 145 6.63 -23.89 6.02
C VAL A 145 5.36 -23.57 5.23
N THR A 146 4.83 -24.56 4.54
CA THR A 146 3.55 -24.45 3.82
C THR A 146 2.41 -24.61 4.82
N LEU A 147 1.54 -23.61 4.88
CA LEU A 147 0.36 -23.61 5.74
C LEU A 147 -0.87 -24.11 4.99
N PHE A 148 -1.07 -23.66 3.74
CA PHE A 148 -2.21 -24.03 2.89
C PHE A 148 -1.74 -24.12 1.43
N ASP A 149 -2.05 -25.24 0.77
CA ASP A 149 -1.66 -25.57 -0.61
C ASP A 149 -2.81 -26.12 -1.47
N ASP A 150 -4.03 -26.06 -0.94
CA ASP A 150 -5.25 -26.60 -1.59
C ASP A 150 -5.79 -25.70 -2.71
N SER A 151 -5.17 -24.53 -2.95
CA SER A 151 -5.58 -23.60 -4.00
C SER A 151 -4.40 -22.70 -4.48
N ARG A 152 -4.70 -21.78 -5.39
CA ARG A 152 -3.77 -20.74 -5.81
C ARG A 152 -4.11 -19.44 -5.11
N TYR A 153 -3.36 -19.15 -4.06
CA TYR A 153 -3.58 -17.97 -3.24
C TYR A 153 -2.81 -16.76 -3.77
N HIS A 154 -3.36 -15.59 -3.52
CA HIS A 154 -2.73 -14.29 -3.74
C HIS A 154 -2.75 -13.50 -2.43
N GLY A 155 -1.78 -12.65 -2.25
CA GLY A 155 -1.71 -11.71 -1.14
C GLY A 155 -0.96 -10.45 -1.54
N SER A 156 -0.72 -9.62 -0.57
CA SER A 156 0.13 -8.44 -0.66
C SER A 156 0.64 -8.13 0.74
N ALA A 157 1.63 -7.27 0.89
CA ALA A 157 2.07 -6.83 2.21
C ALA A 157 0.98 -5.97 2.88
N THR A 158 -0.02 -6.62 3.45
CA THR A 158 -1.12 -6.04 4.23
C THR A 158 -0.90 -6.28 5.72
N PRO A 159 -1.61 -5.58 6.62
CA PRO A 159 -1.40 -5.76 8.05
C PRO A 159 -1.63 -7.21 8.50
N VAL A 160 -0.79 -7.67 9.42
CA VAL A 160 -1.10 -8.81 10.29
C VAL A 160 -1.68 -8.22 11.58
N HIS A 161 -2.93 -8.52 11.85
CA HIS A 161 -3.62 -8.03 13.04
C HIS A 161 -3.52 -9.04 14.18
N VAL A 162 -3.28 -8.56 15.40
CA VAL A 162 -3.20 -9.39 16.60
C VAL A 162 -4.40 -9.11 17.48
N LYS A 163 -5.15 -10.15 17.85
CA LYS A 163 -6.29 -10.04 18.75
C LYS A 163 -6.53 -11.36 19.49
N ASP A 164 -6.81 -11.28 20.78
CA ASP A 164 -7.25 -12.41 21.64
C ASP A 164 -6.38 -13.67 21.51
N GLY A 165 -5.05 -13.50 21.40
CA GLY A 165 -4.10 -14.60 21.27
C GLY A 165 -3.96 -15.20 19.88
N PHE A 166 -4.51 -14.53 18.86
CA PHE A 166 -4.38 -14.95 17.46
C PHE A 166 -3.78 -13.85 16.60
N VAL A 167 -3.10 -14.26 15.53
CA VAL A 167 -2.69 -13.37 14.41
C VAL A 167 -3.60 -13.62 13.22
N TYR A 168 -4.04 -12.57 12.56
CA TYR A 168 -4.97 -12.63 11.41
C TYR A 168 -4.35 -11.99 10.18
N ARG A 169 -4.49 -12.63 9.02
CA ARG A 169 -4.12 -12.05 7.73
C ARG A 169 -5.09 -12.48 6.63
N ALA A 170 -5.47 -11.52 5.78
CA ALA A 170 -6.31 -11.79 4.62
C ALA A 170 -5.49 -12.25 3.40
N PHE A 171 -6.09 -13.12 2.60
CA PHE A 171 -5.62 -13.60 1.30
C PHE A 171 -6.79 -13.69 0.31
N GLU A 172 -6.48 -13.97 -0.95
CA GLU A 172 -7.46 -14.24 -2.00
C GLU A 172 -7.22 -15.60 -2.65
N ASP A 173 -8.31 -16.31 -2.95
CA ASP A 173 -8.29 -17.51 -3.78
C ASP A 173 -8.52 -17.15 -5.24
N MET A 174 -7.48 -17.23 -6.05
CA MET A 174 -7.53 -16.84 -7.46
C MET A 174 -8.23 -17.87 -8.36
N THR A 175 -8.51 -19.06 -7.87
CA THR A 175 -9.28 -20.08 -8.61
C THR A 175 -10.78 -19.82 -8.55
N ARG A 176 -11.21 -18.92 -7.63
CA ARG A 176 -12.62 -18.55 -7.39
C ARG A 176 -12.88 -17.05 -7.64
N GLY A 177 -12.30 -16.50 -8.70
CA GLY A 177 -12.54 -15.09 -9.04
C GLY A 177 -12.04 -14.11 -8.00
N SER A 178 -10.90 -14.38 -7.36
CA SER A 178 -10.31 -13.61 -6.24
C SER A 178 -11.21 -13.59 -4.98
N ALA A 179 -11.79 -14.73 -4.61
CA ALA A 179 -12.54 -14.84 -3.36
C ALA A 179 -11.65 -14.53 -2.16
N SER A 180 -12.08 -13.60 -1.31
CA SER A 180 -11.33 -13.22 -0.12
C SER A 180 -11.48 -14.26 1.00
N LEU A 181 -10.44 -14.43 1.78
CA LEU A 181 -10.40 -15.30 2.96
C LEU A 181 -9.46 -14.71 4.02
N VAL A 182 -9.57 -15.21 5.25
CA VAL A 182 -8.68 -14.85 6.35
C VAL A 182 -8.07 -16.13 6.93
N VAL A 183 -6.77 -16.09 7.21
CA VAL A 183 -6.11 -17.12 8.00
C VAL A 183 -5.83 -16.59 9.41
N ALA A 184 -5.94 -17.46 10.41
CA ALA A 184 -5.66 -17.15 11.81
C ALA A 184 -4.67 -18.15 12.38
N GLY A 185 -3.60 -17.65 13.02
CA GLY A 185 -2.56 -18.41 13.70
C GLY A 185 -2.67 -18.25 15.21
N ASP A 186 -2.64 -19.36 15.94
CA ASP A 186 -2.74 -19.43 17.40
C ASP A 186 -1.37 -19.14 18.03
N LEU A 187 -1.26 -18.01 18.74
CA LEU A 187 -0.02 -17.56 19.39
C LEU A 187 0.41 -18.43 20.58
N SER A 188 -0.45 -19.29 21.09
CA SER A 188 -0.09 -20.26 22.12
C SER A 188 0.68 -21.47 21.56
N LYS A 189 0.76 -21.60 20.24
CA LYS A 189 1.43 -22.68 19.52
C LYS A 189 2.64 -22.15 18.73
N ASP A 190 3.46 -23.07 18.22
CA ASP A 190 4.49 -22.69 17.25
C ASP A 190 3.84 -22.30 15.90
N LEU A 191 4.01 -21.06 15.50
CA LEU A 191 3.47 -20.58 14.22
C LEU A 191 4.11 -21.25 12.99
N LEU A 192 5.21 -21.98 13.14
CA LEU A 192 5.77 -22.83 12.09
C LEU A 192 5.09 -24.20 12.01
N ASP A 193 4.18 -24.53 12.94
CA ASP A 193 3.34 -25.72 12.84
C ASP A 193 2.07 -25.38 12.03
N PRO A 194 1.80 -26.03 10.89
CA PRO A 194 0.57 -25.83 10.14
C PRO A 194 -0.70 -26.07 10.97
N ALA A 195 -0.65 -26.94 12.00
CA ALA A 195 -1.76 -27.20 12.91
C ALA A 195 -2.09 -26.02 13.85
N ALA A 196 -1.22 -25.00 13.91
CA ALA A 196 -1.51 -23.76 14.62
C ALA A 196 -2.46 -22.84 13.82
N TRP A 197 -2.69 -23.13 12.54
CA TRP A 197 -3.41 -22.26 11.62
C TRP A 197 -4.75 -22.80 11.22
N ARG A 198 -5.70 -21.90 11.02
CA ARG A 198 -7.03 -22.19 10.47
C ARG A 198 -7.40 -21.13 9.42
N MET A 199 -8.32 -21.47 8.54
CA MET A 199 -8.79 -20.64 7.45
C MET A 199 -10.30 -20.40 7.58
N SER A 200 -10.77 -19.20 7.27
CA SER A 200 -12.18 -18.89 7.18
C SER A 200 -12.83 -19.52 5.92
N ASN A 201 -14.15 -19.45 5.83
CA ASN A 201 -14.81 -19.63 4.54
C ASN A 201 -14.34 -18.53 3.55
N LYS A 202 -14.43 -18.83 2.25
CA LYS A 202 -14.07 -17.92 1.15
C LYS A 202 -15.29 -17.11 0.73
N VAL A 203 -15.12 -15.80 0.51
CA VAL A 203 -16.17 -14.86 0.12
C VAL A 203 -15.88 -14.34 -1.27
N GLU A 204 -16.71 -14.72 -2.23
CA GLU A 204 -16.63 -14.23 -3.61
C GLU A 204 -17.13 -12.79 -3.72
N PRO A 205 -16.54 -11.97 -4.62
CA PRO A 205 -17.10 -10.66 -4.94
C PRO A 205 -18.54 -10.75 -5.42
N PRO A 206 -19.44 -9.85 -4.98
CA PRO A 206 -20.81 -9.83 -5.50
C PRO A 206 -20.82 -9.67 -7.01
N ARG A 207 -21.61 -10.47 -7.70
CA ARG A 207 -21.74 -10.41 -9.17
C ARG A 207 -22.56 -9.19 -9.60
N GLU A 208 -23.56 -8.83 -8.81
CA GLU A 208 -24.42 -7.69 -9.07
C GLU A 208 -23.95 -6.51 -8.22
N THR A 209 -23.36 -5.53 -8.89
CA THR A 209 -23.03 -4.25 -8.29
C THR A 209 -23.77 -3.15 -9.02
N PRO A 210 -24.14 -2.06 -8.32
CA PRO A 210 -24.58 -0.85 -8.99
C PRO A 210 -23.46 -0.38 -9.92
N SER A 211 -23.57 -0.69 -11.20
CA SER A 211 -22.62 -0.25 -12.20
C SER A 211 -22.90 1.19 -12.56
N LEU A 212 -21.92 2.08 -12.33
CA LEU A 212 -21.95 3.45 -12.82
C LEU A 212 -21.58 3.54 -14.31
N SER A 213 -21.07 2.44 -14.88
CA SER A 213 -20.52 2.39 -16.23
C SER A 213 -21.12 1.31 -17.10
N ARG A 214 -22.39 0.95 -16.88
CA ARG A 214 -23.09 -0.03 -17.72
C ARG A 214 -22.91 0.31 -19.21
N GLY A 215 -22.20 -0.55 -19.93
CA GLY A 215 -21.88 -0.39 -21.34
C GLY A 215 -20.43 -0.11 -21.69
N ALA A 216 -19.57 0.27 -20.71
CA ALA A 216 -18.13 0.48 -20.96
C ALA A 216 -17.26 -0.75 -20.62
N ALA A 217 -17.85 -1.79 -20.07
CA ALA A 217 -17.17 -2.92 -19.46
C ALA A 217 -16.94 -4.12 -20.39
N THR A 218 -17.20 -4.00 -21.67
CA THR A 218 -16.94 -5.09 -22.62
C THR A 218 -15.56 -4.92 -23.28
N ASN A 219 -14.76 -5.97 -23.24
CA ASN A 219 -13.57 -6.10 -24.10
C ASN A 219 -13.93 -5.93 -25.57
N LYS A 220 -12.94 -5.65 -26.44
CA LYS A 220 -13.09 -5.62 -27.89
C LYS A 220 -13.78 -6.87 -28.45
N ASP A 221 -13.79 -7.97 -27.70
CA ASP A 221 -14.41 -9.24 -28.05
C ASP A 221 -15.82 -9.42 -27.45
N GLY A 222 -16.43 -8.38 -26.88
CA GLY A 222 -17.77 -8.43 -26.29
C GLY A 222 -17.89 -9.29 -25.03
N ARG A 223 -16.76 -9.73 -24.45
CA ARG A 223 -16.73 -10.51 -23.21
C ARG A 223 -16.70 -9.57 -22.02
N ASP A 224 -17.41 -9.95 -20.97
CA ASP A 224 -17.28 -9.32 -19.67
C ASP A 224 -15.81 -9.38 -19.25
N SER A 225 -15.15 -8.24 -19.13
CA SER A 225 -13.69 -8.14 -18.94
C SER A 225 -13.26 -8.47 -17.50
N GLY A 226 -13.98 -9.37 -16.86
CA GLY A 226 -13.57 -10.03 -15.63
C GLY A 226 -14.05 -9.37 -14.34
N GLY A 227 -15.32 -9.21 -14.15
CA GLY A 227 -15.99 -9.09 -12.85
C GLY A 227 -15.40 -8.16 -11.79
N ASN A 228 -16.09 -8.04 -10.70
CA ASN A 228 -15.60 -7.37 -9.49
C ASN A 228 -14.49 -8.21 -8.84
N TRP A 229 -13.49 -7.56 -8.29
CA TRP A 229 -12.37 -8.22 -7.66
C TRP A 229 -12.21 -7.77 -6.21
N PHE A 230 -11.93 -8.74 -5.33
CA PHE A 230 -11.44 -8.53 -3.99
C PHE A 230 -9.93 -8.78 -3.95
N LEU A 231 -9.16 -7.84 -3.46
CA LEU A 231 -7.72 -7.97 -3.35
C LEU A 231 -7.21 -7.33 -2.05
N GLU A 232 -6.09 -7.84 -1.54
CA GLU A 232 -5.19 -7.16 -0.63
C GLU A 232 -5.91 -6.67 0.64
N GLY A 233 -6.65 -7.60 1.30
CA GLY A 233 -7.47 -7.30 2.47
C GLY A 233 -6.66 -6.86 3.69
N ASN A 234 -7.18 -5.85 4.39
CA ASN A 234 -6.67 -5.36 5.66
C ASN A 234 -7.58 -5.81 6.79
N VAL A 235 -7.10 -6.72 7.65
CA VAL A 235 -7.81 -7.08 8.86
C VAL A 235 -7.62 -5.97 9.87
N ILE A 236 -8.70 -5.40 10.38
CA ILE A 236 -8.69 -4.33 11.39
C ILE A 236 -9.72 -4.63 12.47
N GLU A 237 -9.51 -4.07 13.64
CA GLU A 237 -10.47 -4.13 14.73
C GLU A 237 -11.20 -2.79 14.85
N ILE A 238 -12.54 -2.83 14.87
CA ILE A 238 -13.40 -1.68 15.11
C ILE A 238 -14.32 -2.02 16.27
N ARG A 239 -14.19 -1.30 17.38
CA ARG A 239 -15.02 -1.49 18.59
C ARG A 239 -15.07 -2.94 19.08
N GLY A 240 -13.93 -3.63 19.08
CA GLY A 240 -13.80 -5.01 19.54
C GLY A 240 -14.19 -6.07 18.51
N GLU A 241 -14.66 -5.70 17.32
CA GLU A 241 -15.05 -6.61 16.25
C GLU A 241 -14.06 -6.56 15.09
N LEU A 242 -13.84 -7.72 14.42
CA LEU A 242 -12.93 -7.81 13.29
C LEU A 242 -13.63 -7.52 11.97
N TYR A 243 -13.03 -6.66 11.18
CA TYR A 243 -13.44 -6.32 9.82
C TYR A 243 -12.26 -6.50 8.86
N VAL A 244 -12.60 -6.68 7.59
CA VAL A 244 -11.62 -6.71 6.50
C VAL A 244 -12.02 -5.68 5.46
N LEU A 245 -11.15 -4.70 5.25
CA LEU A 245 -11.30 -3.73 4.18
C LEU A 245 -10.42 -4.15 3.01
N LEU A 246 -11.05 -4.34 1.85
CA LEU A 246 -10.41 -4.89 0.66
C LEU A 246 -10.20 -3.84 -0.40
N ARG A 247 -9.02 -3.84 -1.02
CA ARG A 247 -8.89 -3.21 -2.32
C ARG A 247 -9.94 -3.77 -3.26
N THR A 248 -10.72 -2.89 -3.87
CA THR A 248 -11.88 -3.29 -4.64
C THR A 248 -11.81 -2.73 -6.06
N ARG A 249 -12.07 -3.59 -7.01
CA ARG A 249 -12.33 -3.22 -8.39
C ARG A 249 -13.79 -3.47 -8.68
N ILE A 250 -14.50 -2.43 -9.06
CA ILE A 250 -15.86 -2.47 -9.54
C ILE A 250 -15.83 -2.03 -11.01
N ASP A 251 -16.67 -2.60 -11.82
CA ASP A 251 -16.81 -2.22 -13.23
C ASP A 251 -15.49 -2.21 -14.02
N VAL A 252 -14.74 -3.30 -13.92
CA VAL A 252 -13.49 -3.47 -14.68
C VAL A 252 -12.47 -2.35 -14.43
N GLN A 253 -12.40 -1.85 -13.22
CA GLN A 253 -11.49 -0.77 -12.81
C GLN A 253 -11.93 0.65 -13.20
N LEU A 254 -13.14 0.84 -13.63
CA LEU A 254 -13.65 2.19 -13.97
C LEU A 254 -14.04 3.00 -12.74
N THR A 255 -14.35 2.34 -11.63
CA THR A 255 -14.71 3.00 -10.37
C THR A 255 -13.49 3.15 -9.47
N ALA A 256 -13.27 4.35 -8.98
CA ALA A 256 -12.26 4.66 -7.98
C ALA A 256 -12.88 5.03 -6.64
N GLY A 257 -12.05 4.98 -5.57
CA GLY A 257 -12.46 5.49 -4.26
C GLY A 257 -13.49 4.62 -3.53
N MET A 258 -13.52 3.31 -3.79
CA MET A 258 -14.37 2.34 -3.12
C MET A 258 -13.55 1.24 -2.48
N THR A 259 -13.99 0.74 -1.33
CA THR A 259 -13.51 -0.46 -0.67
C THR A 259 -14.67 -1.41 -0.42
N SER A 260 -14.38 -2.70 -0.33
CA SER A 260 -15.33 -3.70 0.16
C SER A 260 -15.10 -3.93 1.64
N VAL A 261 -16.17 -3.90 2.41
CA VAL A 261 -16.15 -4.16 3.86
C VAL A 261 -16.74 -5.54 4.10
N CYS A 262 -15.93 -6.39 4.71
CA CYS A 262 -16.35 -7.71 5.18
C CYS A 262 -16.26 -7.77 6.71
N LYS A 263 -17.07 -8.62 7.35
CA LYS A 263 -17.02 -8.91 8.77
C LYS A 263 -16.45 -10.29 8.99
N LEU A 264 -15.56 -10.40 9.96
CA LEU A 264 -15.00 -11.65 10.46
C LEU A 264 -15.48 -11.87 11.89
N GLU A 265 -16.12 -13.00 12.13
CA GLU A 265 -16.49 -13.47 13.46
C GLU A 265 -15.64 -14.71 13.75
N ASP A 266 -14.95 -14.74 14.89
CA ASP A 266 -14.07 -15.84 15.29
C ASP A 266 -14.37 -16.23 16.75
N ASP A 267 -14.68 -17.51 16.97
CA ASP A 267 -14.91 -18.09 18.31
C ASP A 267 -13.68 -18.82 18.86
N GLY A 268 -12.52 -18.69 18.20
CA GLY A 268 -11.27 -19.37 18.53
C GLY A 268 -11.13 -20.77 17.90
N GLN A 269 -12.20 -21.33 17.35
CA GLN A 269 -12.20 -22.62 16.65
C GLN A 269 -12.62 -22.47 15.19
N THR A 270 -13.68 -21.71 14.96
CA THR A 270 -14.25 -21.49 13.63
C THR A 270 -14.35 -20.00 13.31
N MET A 271 -14.13 -19.68 12.05
CA MET A 271 -14.27 -18.31 11.54
C MET A 271 -15.44 -18.22 10.57
N LYS A 272 -16.32 -17.24 10.76
CA LYS A 272 -17.40 -16.87 9.83
C LYS A 272 -17.05 -15.56 9.16
N TYR A 273 -16.83 -15.61 7.87
CA TYR A 273 -16.43 -14.46 7.07
C TYR A 273 -17.52 -14.13 6.05
N ARG A 274 -17.95 -12.87 5.99
CA ARG A 274 -19.05 -12.45 5.11
C ARG A 274 -18.86 -11.02 4.60
N PHE A 275 -19.25 -10.79 3.35
CA PHE A 275 -19.37 -9.47 2.77
C PHE A 275 -20.51 -8.69 3.43
N LEU A 276 -20.29 -7.41 3.71
CA LEU A 276 -21.31 -6.50 4.22
C LEU A 276 -21.77 -5.53 3.15
N GLN A 277 -20.83 -4.73 2.63
CA GLN A 277 -21.15 -3.63 1.72
C GLN A 277 -19.92 -3.09 1.01
N PHE A 278 -20.14 -2.33 -0.05
CA PHE A 278 -19.17 -1.41 -0.58
C PHE A 278 -19.21 -0.11 0.22
N TYR A 279 -18.04 0.52 0.41
CA TYR A 279 -17.97 1.77 1.16
C TYR A 279 -16.99 2.75 0.49
N PRO A 280 -17.26 4.07 0.51
CA PRO A 280 -16.34 5.06 0.00
C PRO A 280 -15.00 5.02 0.76
N MET A 281 -13.90 4.97 0.01
CA MET A 281 -12.56 5.02 0.57
C MET A 281 -11.61 5.67 -0.43
N PRO A 282 -10.92 6.77 -0.07
CA PRO A 282 -9.96 7.40 -0.95
C PRO A 282 -8.86 6.41 -1.36
N GLY A 283 -8.73 6.14 -2.66
CA GLY A 283 -7.72 5.23 -3.19
C GLY A 283 -8.01 3.73 -3.01
N GLY A 284 -9.24 3.35 -2.66
CA GLY A 284 -9.65 1.94 -2.44
C GLY A 284 -9.50 1.03 -3.67
N GLN A 285 -9.32 1.58 -4.88
CA GLN A 285 -9.03 0.84 -6.11
C GLN A 285 -7.58 0.34 -6.20
N ASN A 286 -6.68 0.80 -5.35
CA ASN A 286 -5.28 0.37 -5.24
C ASN A 286 -5.00 -0.25 -3.86
N LYS A 287 -3.86 -0.93 -3.73
CA LYS A 287 -3.41 -1.45 -2.43
C LYS A 287 -3.19 -0.29 -1.45
N PHE A 288 -3.72 -0.47 -0.26
CA PHE A 288 -3.48 0.35 0.92
C PHE A 288 -3.09 -0.54 2.09
N LYS A 289 -2.52 0.03 3.15
CA LYS A 289 -2.27 -0.63 4.44
C LYS A 289 -2.84 0.27 5.53
N ILE A 290 -3.70 -0.27 6.38
CA ILE A 290 -4.29 0.43 7.50
C ILE A 290 -3.50 0.09 8.75
N ILE A 291 -3.16 1.10 9.55
CA ILE A 291 -2.60 0.95 10.89
C ILE A 291 -3.47 1.71 11.89
N PHE A 292 -3.52 1.22 13.10
CA PHE A 292 -4.13 1.94 14.23
C PHE A 292 -3.03 2.59 15.05
N ASP A 293 -3.24 3.85 15.44
CA ASP A 293 -2.34 4.60 16.31
C ASP A 293 -2.99 4.76 17.69
N GLU A 294 -2.50 3.99 18.64
CA GLU A 294 -2.96 3.99 20.04
C GLU A 294 -2.92 5.39 20.67
N LYS A 295 -1.89 6.19 20.33
CA LYS A 295 -1.70 7.52 20.91
C LYS A 295 -2.78 8.52 20.49
N SER A 296 -3.22 8.48 19.24
CA SER A 296 -4.29 9.35 18.73
C SER A 296 -5.66 8.68 18.76
N GLY A 297 -5.73 7.34 18.90
CA GLY A 297 -6.95 6.57 18.76
C GLY A 297 -7.54 6.63 17.35
N LEU A 298 -6.71 6.84 16.33
CA LEU A 298 -7.11 6.98 14.93
C LEU A 298 -6.53 5.86 14.07
N PHE A 299 -7.28 5.50 13.05
CA PHE A 299 -6.76 4.70 11.95
C PHE A 299 -6.07 5.59 10.93
N TRP A 300 -4.94 5.11 10.38
CA TRP A 300 -4.17 5.83 9.37
C TRP A 300 -3.88 4.92 8.18
N THR A 301 -3.91 5.49 6.99
CA THR A 301 -3.54 4.79 5.77
C THR A 301 -2.96 5.73 4.74
N CYS A 302 -2.02 5.22 3.93
CA CYS A 302 -1.61 5.88 2.70
C CYS A 302 -2.22 5.13 1.52
N SER A 303 -2.84 5.87 0.62
CA SER A 303 -3.49 5.32 -0.57
C SER A 303 -3.21 6.17 -1.80
N THR A 304 -3.36 5.58 -2.98
CA THR A 304 -3.13 6.28 -4.24
C THR A 304 -4.43 6.88 -4.76
N ILE A 305 -4.50 8.20 -4.80
CA ILE A 305 -5.68 8.91 -5.29
C ILE A 305 -5.65 9.03 -6.81
N VAL A 306 -6.82 8.90 -7.41
CA VAL A 306 -7.04 9.18 -8.82
C VAL A 306 -7.52 10.62 -8.97
N PRO A 307 -6.73 11.52 -9.59
CA PRO A 307 -7.11 12.93 -9.71
C PRO A 307 -8.28 13.18 -10.67
N GLU A 308 -8.52 12.25 -11.59
CA GLU A 308 -9.53 12.39 -12.64
C GLU A 308 -10.37 11.09 -12.76
N PRO A 309 -11.15 10.72 -11.72
CA PRO A 309 -11.78 9.39 -11.63
C PRO A 309 -12.92 9.17 -12.64
N TYR A 310 -13.49 10.24 -13.18
CA TYR A 310 -14.63 10.19 -14.09
C TYR A 310 -14.29 10.53 -15.55
N GLN A 311 -13.02 10.68 -15.88
CA GLN A 311 -12.63 10.96 -17.26
C GLN A 311 -12.91 9.74 -18.15
N PRO A 312 -13.50 9.93 -19.34
CA PRO A 312 -13.62 8.87 -20.32
C PRO A 312 -12.26 8.25 -20.63
N LEU A 313 -12.25 6.94 -20.87
CA LEU A 313 -11.01 6.20 -21.11
C LEU A 313 -10.19 6.72 -22.30
N SER A 314 -10.87 7.12 -23.38
CA SER A 314 -10.16 7.56 -24.59
C SER A 314 -9.34 8.83 -24.44
N PRO A 315 -9.83 9.93 -23.83
CA PRO A 315 -9.01 11.12 -23.60
C PRO A 315 -7.82 10.87 -22.68
N LEU A 316 -7.90 9.93 -21.75
CA LEU A 316 -6.78 9.53 -20.90
C LEU A 316 -5.75 8.72 -21.69
N ALA A 317 -6.21 7.80 -22.52
CA ALA A 317 -5.35 7.00 -23.40
C ALA A 317 -4.62 7.89 -24.43
N ASP A 318 -5.30 8.88 -24.99
CA ASP A 318 -4.73 9.85 -25.95
C ASP A 318 -3.64 10.73 -25.31
N ARG A 319 -3.71 10.93 -23.99
CA ARG A 319 -2.68 11.63 -23.21
C ARG A 319 -1.56 10.72 -22.69
N GLY A 320 -1.54 9.45 -23.08
CA GLY A 320 -0.54 8.48 -22.63
C GLY A 320 -0.82 7.84 -21.26
N PHE A 321 -2.02 7.99 -20.71
CA PHE A 321 -2.42 7.28 -19.49
C PHE A 321 -2.97 5.92 -19.82
N SER A 322 -2.89 4.99 -18.87
CA SER A 322 -3.42 3.62 -19.03
C SER A 322 -4.95 3.56 -19.11
N GLY A 323 -5.62 4.67 -18.98
CA GLY A 323 -7.08 4.79 -19.13
C GLY A 323 -7.91 4.21 -17.99
N THR A 324 -7.31 3.61 -16.98
CA THR A 324 -8.06 3.04 -15.84
C THR A 324 -7.63 3.67 -14.52
N PRO A 325 -8.57 3.95 -13.59
CA PRO A 325 -8.25 4.49 -12.28
C PRO A 325 -7.22 3.66 -11.51
N GLY A 326 -7.24 2.33 -11.64
CA GLY A 326 -6.29 1.44 -10.98
C GLY A 326 -4.84 1.62 -11.41
N ASN A 327 -4.59 2.29 -12.53
CA ASN A 327 -3.25 2.57 -13.05
C ASN A 327 -2.81 4.03 -12.92
N MET A 328 -3.64 4.89 -12.36
CA MET A 328 -3.24 6.26 -11.99
C MET A 328 -2.62 6.23 -10.60
N ARG A 329 -1.27 6.18 -10.52
CA ARG A 329 -0.54 5.87 -9.29
C ARG A 329 0.44 6.96 -8.86
N ARG A 330 0.26 8.18 -9.36
CA ARG A 330 1.22 9.28 -9.19
C ARG A 330 1.02 10.16 -7.98
N ILE A 331 -0.10 10.01 -7.24
CA ILE A 331 -0.43 10.81 -6.05
C ILE A 331 -0.63 9.88 -4.86
N LEU A 332 0.26 9.96 -3.89
CA LEU A 332 0.17 9.21 -2.64
C LEU A 332 -0.37 10.14 -1.56
N MET A 333 -1.55 9.81 -1.01
CA MET A 333 -2.23 10.58 0.03
C MET A 333 -2.18 9.87 1.36
N LEU A 334 -1.98 10.64 2.42
CA LEU A 334 -2.23 10.23 3.80
C LEU A 334 -3.68 10.51 4.15
N ASN A 335 -4.35 9.52 4.73
CA ASN A 335 -5.72 9.62 5.20
C ASN A 335 -5.80 9.10 6.64
N TYR A 336 -6.77 9.61 7.42
CA TYR A 336 -7.10 9.12 8.74
C TYR A 336 -8.59 8.84 8.89
N SER A 337 -8.94 8.02 9.87
CA SER A 337 -10.34 7.70 10.20
C SER A 337 -10.51 7.57 11.71
N ILE A 338 -11.65 8.02 12.23
CA ILE A 338 -12.04 7.91 13.62
C ILE A 338 -12.64 6.52 13.91
N ASP A 339 -13.31 5.96 12.93
CA ASP A 339 -14.14 4.76 13.06
C ASP A 339 -13.71 3.59 12.16
N GLY A 340 -12.61 3.74 11.42
CA GLY A 340 -12.11 2.74 10.47
C GLY A 340 -12.86 2.68 9.14
N LEU A 341 -13.95 3.42 8.98
CA LEU A 341 -14.82 3.44 7.80
C LEU A 341 -14.85 4.80 7.10
N ASN A 342 -15.07 5.87 7.85
CA ASN A 342 -15.12 7.21 7.30
C ASN A 342 -13.72 7.83 7.27
N TRP A 343 -13.21 8.09 6.05
CA TRP A 343 -11.83 8.51 5.81
C TRP A 343 -11.73 9.98 5.44
N PHE A 344 -10.80 10.68 6.08
CA PHE A 344 -10.47 12.08 5.86
C PHE A 344 -9.05 12.19 5.29
N GLN A 345 -8.85 13.08 4.32
CA GLN A 345 -7.55 13.34 3.74
C GLN A 345 -6.72 14.24 4.67
N ALA A 346 -5.58 13.75 5.12
CA ALA A 346 -4.64 14.51 5.95
C ALA A 346 -3.63 15.32 5.14
N GLY A 347 -3.29 14.87 3.92
CA GLY A 347 -2.42 15.58 3.01
C GLY A 347 -1.72 14.69 1.99
N CYS A 348 -1.17 15.30 0.96
CA CYS A 348 -0.39 14.61 -0.06
C CYS A 348 1.01 14.27 0.47
N VAL A 349 1.36 12.99 0.54
CA VAL A 349 2.70 12.54 0.97
C VAL A 349 3.73 12.84 -0.11
N ALA A 350 3.46 12.37 -1.33
CA ALA A 350 4.32 12.59 -2.50
C ALA A 350 3.50 12.54 -3.78
N MET A 351 3.94 13.27 -4.80
CA MET A 351 3.29 13.26 -6.10
C MET A 351 4.29 13.46 -7.24
N SER A 352 3.94 12.98 -8.42
CA SER A 352 4.63 13.31 -9.66
C SER A 352 3.67 13.95 -10.67
N LYS A 353 4.19 14.90 -11.42
CA LYS A 353 3.49 15.49 -12.58
C LYS A 353 3.54 14.55 -13.79
N ASN A 354 4.44 13.58 -13.76
CA ASN A 354 4.66 12.64 -14.84
C ASN A 354 3.74 11.41 -14.70
N PRO A 355 2.90 11.10 -15.70
CA PRO A 355 1.99 9.96 -15.65
C PRO A 355 2.68 8.59 -15.64
N LEU A 356 3.95 8.51 -16.05
CA LEU A 356 4.73 7.27 -16.03
C LEU A 356 5.42 7.02 -14.68
N GLU A 357 5.44 8.02 -13.81
CA GLU A 357 5.96 7.88 -12.45
C GLU A 357 4.86 7.51 -11.48
N SER A 358 5.27 6.94 -10.36
CA SER A 358 4.33 6.45 -9.35
C SER A 358 4.91 6.46 -7.95
N PHE A 359 4.00 6.62 -6.98
CA PHE A 359 4.17 6.36 -5.56
C PHE A 359 2.97 5.55 -5.11
N HIS A 360 3.14 4.25 -4.89
CA HIS A 360 2.01 3.37 -4.62
C HIS A 360 2.41 2.13 -3.79
N TYR A 361 1.44 1.26 -3.53
CA TYR A 361 1.65 0.03 -2.74
C TYR A 361 2.35 0.31 -1.41
N SER A 362 1.92 1.40 -0.75
CA SER A 362 2.56 1.85 0.48
C SER A 362 2.43 0.85 1.61
N SER A 363 3.45 0.84 2.46
CA SER A 363 3.43 0.26 3.79
C SER A 363 4.00 1.28 4.76
N GLN A 364 3.39 1.44 5.92
CA GLN A 364 3.80 2.45 6.89
C GLN A 364 4.00 1.88 8.27
N VAL A 365 4.83 2.59 9.04
CA VAL A 365 5.11 2.33 10.46
C VAL A 365 5.29 3.63 11.20
N ILE A 366 4.81 3.68 12.45
CA ILE A 366 4.96 4.83 13.33
C ILE A 366 6.30 4.70 14.06
N VAL A 367 7.11 5.78 14.04
CA VAL A 367 8.38 5.87 14.75
C VAL A 367 8.39 7.17 15.56
N GLY A 368 8.12 7.06 16.84
CA GLY A 368 7.92 8.24 17.69
C GLY A 368 6.70 9.05 17.25
N ASP A 369 6.93 10.31 16.89
CA ASP A 369 5.88 11.20 16.40
C ASP A 369 5.81 11.28 14.86
N ASP A 370 6.66 10.54 14.17
CA ASP A 370 6.72 10.53 12.70
C ASP A 370 6.06 9.27 12.13
N LEU A 371 5.48 9.41 10.95
CA LEU A 371 5.02 8.29 10.13
C LEU A 371 6.04 8.04 9.01
N LEU A 372 6.64 6.86 8.98
CA LEU A 372 7.48 6.40 7.90
C LEU A 372 6.63 5.65 6.87
N VAL A 373 6.66 6.10 5.63
CA VAL A 373 5.87 5.54 4.53
C VAL A 373 6.82 4.97 3.49
N LEU A 374 6.86 3.65 3.42
CA LEU A 374 7.57 2.92 2.38
C LEU A 374 6.68 2.84 1.14
N SER A 375 7.20 3.18 -0.03
CA SER A 375 6.45 3.20 -1.27
C SER A 375 7.16 2.44 -2.38
N ARG A 376 6.42 1.61 -3.10
CA ARG A 376 6.82 1.12 -4.41
C ARG A 376 6.73 2.28 -5.39
N SER A 377 7.84 2.63 -6.05
CA SER A 377 7.94 3.87 -6.82
C SER A 377 8.58 3.66 -8.17
N SER A 378 8.05 4.35 -9.17
CA SER A 378 8.66 4.47 -10.48
C SER A 378 9.11 5.91 -10.67
N ILE A 379 10.42 6.14 -10.74
CA ILE A 379 11.01 7.48 -10.78
C ILE A 379 12.13 7.50 -11.81
N GLY A 380 12.19 8.59 -12.61
CA GLY A 380 13.21 8.78 -13.65
C GLY A 380 12.99 7.98 -14.92
N ALA A 381 11.92 7.16 -15.00
CA ALA A 381 11.58 6.42 -16.21
C ALA A 381 11.24 7.36 -17.37
N ALA A 382 10.70 8.51 -17.08
CA ALA A 382 10.21 9.46 -18.06
C ALA A 382 11.30 10.27 -18.76
N ASP A 383 12.38 10.61 -18.08
CA ASP A 383 13.48 11.35 -18.71
C ASP A 383 14.16 10.55 -19.82
N ARG A 384 14.19 9.23 -19.66
CA ARG A 384 14.75 8.28 -20.63
C ARG A 384 13.79 7.99 -21.79
N TYR A 385 12.48 8.20 -21.58
CA TYR A 385 11.43 7.84 -22.54
C TYR A 385 10.51 9.02 -22.87
N ARG A 386 11.06 10.22 -22.89
CA ARG A 386 10.33 11.48 -23.09
C ARG A 386 9.47 11.51 -24.36
N ASP A 387 9.87 10.79 -25.40
CA ASP A 387 9.17 10.70 -26.68
C ASP A 387 8.21 9.49 -26.76
N TYR A 388 8.03 8.78 -25.66
CA TYR A 388 7.19 7.60 -25.62
C TYR A 388 5.77 7.98 -25.24
N THR A 389 4.85 7.92 -26.18
CA THR A 389 3.44 7.89 -25.85
C THR A 389 3.06 6.46 -25.44
N TRP A 390 2.36 6.30 -24.34
CA TRP A 390 1.89 5.01 -23.83
C TRP A 390 1.24 4.14 -24.91
N ASN A 391 0.51 4.76 -25.85
CA ASN A 391 -0.20 4.10 -26.93
C ASN A 391 0.67 3.69 -28.10
N SER A 392 1.68 4.46 -28.47
CA SER A 392 2.47 4.16 -29.67
C SER A 392 3.36 2.92 -29.53
N GLY A 393 3.85 2.65 -28.33
CA GLY A 393 4.69 1.50 -28.06
C GLY A 393 3.92 0.21 -27.79
N ILE A 394 2.77 0.28 -27.12
CA ILE A 394 1.94 -0.87 -26.78
C ILE A 394 1.08 -1.31 -27.96
N ALA A 395 0.46 -0.37 -28.67
CA ALA A 395 -0.37 -0.67 -29.83
C ALA A 395 0.44 -1.26 -31.00
N SER A 396 1.69 -0.84 -31.16
CA SER A 396 2.57 -1.33 -32.23
C SER A 396 3.34 -2.61 -31.89
N GLY A 397 3.31 -3.05 -30.61
CA GLY A 397 4.10 -4.21 -30.14
C GLY A 397 5.63 -4.01 -30.19
N LYS A 398 6.11 -2.82 -30.56
CA LYS A 398 7.51 -2.61 -30.93
C LYS A 398 8.43 -2.20 -29.78
N ALA A 399 7.92 -1.71 -28.67
CA ALA A 399 8.77 -1.51 -27.50
C ALA A 399 7.94 -1.45 -26.22
N LYS A 400 8.47 -1.99 -25.14
CA LYS A 400 7.90 -1.96 -23.80
C LYS A 400 8.81 -1.13 -22.95
N LEU A 401 8.23 -0.15 -22.25
CA LEU A 401 8.97 0.56 -21.22
C LEU A 401 9.44 -0.45 -20.17
N PRO A 402 10.71 -0.43 -19.75
CA PRO A 402 11.19 -1.27 -18.67
C PRO A 402 10.45 -0.98 -17.37
N TYR A 403 10.15 0.30 -17.12
CA TYR A 403 9.40 0.76 -15.95
C TYR A 403 8.25 1.69 -16.38
N ASN A 404 7.19 1.68 -15.60
CA ASN A 404 6.01 2.52 -15.79
C ASN A 404 5.33 2.75 -14.43
N ASN A 405 4.17 3.34 -14.43
CA ASN A 405 3.39 3.59 -13.22
C ASN A 405 2.97 2.32 -12.43
N HIS A 406 3.11 1.14 -12.99
CA HIS A 406 2.89 -0.15 -12.31
C HIS A 406 4.22 -0.89 -12.08
N ASP A 407 5.03 -1.05 -13.12
CA ASP A 407 6.30 -1.79 -13.08
C ASP A 407 7.39 -0.85 -12.57
N SER A 408 7.64 -0.88 -11.29
CA SER A 408 8.44 0.11 -10.57
C SER A 408 9.90 -0.27 -10.46
N ASN A 409 10.78 0.72 -10.36
CA ASN A 409 12.23 0.54 -10.34
C ASN A 409 12.86 0.79 -8.96
N MET A 410 12.11 1.28 -7.98
CA MET A 410 12.67 1.52 -6.65
C MET A 410 11.65 1.43 -5.53
N ILE A 411 12.18 1.25 -4.32
CA ILE A 411 11.46 1.42 -3.05
C ILE A 411 12.00 2.68 -2.39
N THR A 412 11.08 3.62 -2.11
CA THR A 412 11.37 4.90 -1.46
C THR A 412 10.76 4.95 -0.09
N LEU A 413 11.44 5.62 0.85
CA LEU A 413 10.94 5.89 2.20
C LEU A 413 10.69 7.39 2.35
N HIS A 414 9.47 7.75 2.68
CA HIS A 414 9.01 9.11 2.95
C HIS A 414 8.75 9.27 4.45
N ARG A 415 9.18 10.38 5.04
CA ARG A 415 8.98 10.68 6.45
C ARG A 415 8.00 11.82 6.61
N VAL A 416 6.81 11.53 7.08
CA VAL A 416 5.80 12.54 7.46
C VAL A 416 6.01 12.88 8.92
N LYS A 417 6.58 14.05 9.18
CA LYS A 417 6.87 14.53 10.54
C LYS A 417 5.60 14.93 11.26
N ASN A 418 5.51 14.60 12.55
CA ASN A 418 4.40 14.98 13.41
C ASN A 418 3.03 14.70 12.79
N PHE A 419 2.88 13.54 12.16
CA PHE A 419 1.72 13.20 11.32
C PHE A 419 0.38 13.34 12.04
N ARG A 420 0.35 13.17 13.37
CA ARG A 420 -0.87 13.29 14.18
C ARG A 420 -1.48 14.67 14.14
N TRP A 421 -0.66 15.72 13.94
CA TRP A 421 -1.13 17.10 13.81
C TRP A 421 -1.87 17.38 12.50
N LEU A 422 -1.80 16.45 11.55
CA LEU A 422 -2.50 16.56 10.28
C LEU A 422 -3.96 16.07 10.36
N ALA A 423 -4.32 15.37 11.43
CA ALA A 423 -5.72 15.10 11.72
C ALA A 423 -6.40 16.42 12.10
N LEU A 424 -7.53 16.74 11.45
CA LEU A 424 -8.36 17.83 11.92
C LEU A 424 -8.76 17.50 13.35
N ASP A 425 -8.47 18.43 14.26
CA ASP A 425 -8.83 18.28 15.65
C ASP A 425 -10.36 18.43 15.80
N ILE A 426 -11.05 17.32 15.51
CA ILE A 426 -12.50 17.23 15.67
C ILE A 426 -12.87 16.91 17.12
N ARG A 427 -11.87 16.62 17.95
CA ARG A 427 -12.03 16.38 19.38
C ARG A 427 -11.82 17.70 20.09
N PRO A 428 -12.88 18.33 20.62
CA PRO A 428 -12.65 19.32 21.65
C PRO A 428 -11.80 18.65 22.74
N ASP A 429 -10.80 19.35 23.24
CA ASP A 429 -9.85 18.88 24.26
C ASP A 429 -10.54 18.10 25.37
N PHE A 430 -10.76 16.80 25.18
CA PHE A 430 -11.34 15.93 26.21
C PHE A 430 -10.41 15.84 27.42
N GLU A 431 -9.09 15.96 27.23
CA GLU A 431 -8.12 16.02 28.32
C GLU A 431 -8.24 17.33 29.11
N ALA A 432 -8.46 18.46 28.44
CA ALA A 432 -8.68 19.74 29.13
C ALA A 432 -10.03 19.78 29.88
N SER A 433 -11.08 19.14 29.35
CA SER A 433 -12.37 19.06 30.01
C SER A 433 -12.36 18.10 31.21
N ALA A 434 -11.66 16.96 31.09
CA ALA A 434 -11.52 16.01 32.19
C ALA A 434 -10.72 16.62 33.36
N ALA A 435 -9.63 17.35 33.07
CA ALA A 435 -8.87 18.06 34.09
C ALA A 435 -9.66 19.22 34.75
N SER A 436 -10.56 19.88 34.00
CA SER A 436 -11.44 20.91 34.54
C SER A 436 -12.57 20.36 35.42
N ASP A 437 -13.07 19.17 35.09
CA ASP A 437 -14.10 18.47 35.83
C ASP A 437 -13.57 17.80 37.12
N GLU A 438 -12.32 17.33 37.12
CA GLU A 438 -11.65 16.89 38.35
C GLU A 438 -11.39 18.05 39.31
N LYS A 439 -10.99 19.23 38.82
CA LYS A 439 -10.80 20.42 39.62
C LYS A 439 -12.11 20.93 40.27
N LYS A 440 -13.24 20.84 39.55
CA LYS A 440 -14.55 21.20 40.04
C LYS A 440 -15.16 20.20 41.04
N ARG A 441 -14.64 18.98 41.10
CA ARG A 441 -15.07 17.96 42.08
C ARG A 441 -14.29 18.04 43.41
N HIS A 442 -13.21 18.81 43.45
CA HIS A 442 -12.36 19.01 44.62
C HIS A 442 -12.45 20.43 45.19
N GLU A 443 -13.27 21.32 44.62
CA GLU A 443 -13.76 22.56 45.17
C GLU A 443 -15.22 22.40 45.70
#